data_e587d563ffc0c0a0b9ebd21489894560
#
_entry.id   e587d563ffc0c0a0b9ebd21489894560
#
_cell.length_a   1.000
_cell.length_b   1.000
_cell.length_c   1.000
_cell.angle_alpha   90.00
_cell.angle_beta   90.00
_cell.angle_gamma   90.00
#
_symmetry.space_group_name_H-M   'P 1'
#
loop_
_entity.id
_entity.type
_entity.pdbx_description
1 polymer ?
#
loop_
_entity_poly.entity_id
_entity_poly.type
_entity_poly.pdbx_seq_one_letter_code
_entity_poly.pdbx_strand_id
1 'polypeptide(L)'
;MFTGIVEEVGTIKQSNSKSTIVELTIACHKILEDVHIGDSISVNGACLTVTEFTNDSFTVQVIKGTEAKTYLNKLNQGAEVNLERAMSGNGRFGGHFVLGHVDEVGTITNIKATDNSKIVSIKTTTKVIGEMVQQGSIAVDGVSLTIFQLNEQSFDIHLIPETRKSTILNDKRVGDAVHLETDMLFKYVNRIMSNNNSTLTEDKLKAFGF
;
A
#
# COMPACT_ATOMS: atom_id res chain seq x y z
N MET A 1 -4.08 -7.53 8.10
CA MET A 1 -3.13 -6.50 8.59
C MET A 1 -1.73 -6.99 8.28
N PHE A 2 -0.84 -6.11 7.82
CA PHE A 2 0.49 -6.40 7.28
C PHE A 2 1.51 -5.47 7.93
N THR A 3 2.79 -5.68 7.62
CA THR A 3 3.91 -4.87 8.13
C THR A 3 4.52 -3.96 7.06
N GLY A 4 4.24 -4.21 5.80
CA GLY A 4 4.88 -3.57 4.66
C GLY A 4 6.27 -4.15 4.35
N ILE A 5 6.56 -5.34 4.83
CA ILE A 5 7.77 -6.08 4.50
C ILE A 5 7.42 -7.17 3.48
N VAL A 6 7.78 -6.93 2.23
CA VAL A 6 7.53 -7.86 1.14
C VAL A 6 8.26 -9.18 1.39
N GLU A 7 7.54 -10.28 1.29
CA GLU A 7 8.09 -11.62 1.49
C GLU A 7 8.55 -12.26 0.19
N GLU A 8 7.86 -11.96 -0.91
CA GLU A 8 8.11 -12.53 -2.22
C GLU A 8 7.60 -11.61 -3.34
N VAL A 9 8.24 -11.66 -4.50
CA VAL A 9 7.70 -11.11 -5.75
C VAL A 9 7.05 -12.23 -6.53
N GLY A 10 5.71 -12.16 -6.67
CA GLY A 10 4.95 -13.12 -7.47
C GLY A 10 4.71 -12.61 -8.89
N THR A 11 4.20 -13.50 -9.75
CA THR A 11 3.91 -13.20 -11.16
C THR A 11 2.45 -13.49 -11.49
N ILE A 12 1.75 -12.58 -12.13
CA ILE A 12 0.38 -12.81 -12.62
C ILE A 12 0.38 -13.92 -13.68
N LYS A 13 -0.14 -15.10 -13.34
CA LYS A 13 -0.34 -16.22 -14.28
C LYS A 13 -1.53 -15.97 -15.19
N GLN A 14 -2.61 -15.42 -14.62
CA GLN A 14 -3.86 -15.20 -15.31
C GLN A 14 -4.64 -14.02 -14.71
N SER A 15 -5.27 -13.23 -15.58
CA SER A 15 -6.16 -12.13 -15.20
C SER A 15 -7.46 -12.26 -15.98
N ASN A 16 -8.53 -12.63 -15.28
CA ASN A 16 -9.85 -12.85 -15.88
C ASN A 16 -10.83 -11.77 -15.43
N SER A 17 -11.24 -10.90 -16.34
CA SER A 17 -12.28 -9.89 -16.04
C SER A 17 -13.66 -10.47 -16.31
N LYS A 18 -14.48 -10.61 -15.25
CA LYS A 18 -15.89 -10.99 -15.34
C LYS A 18 -16.71 -9.78 -14.87
N SER A 19 -17.71 -9.37 -15.57
CA SER A 19 -18.59 -8.18 -15.44
C SER A 19 -18.42 -7.29 -14.17
N THR A 20 -18.26 -7.84 -12.98
CA THR A 20 -18.15 -7.12 -11.68
C THR A 20 -16.92 -7.48 -10.87
N ILE A 21 -16.12 -8.46 -11.29
CA ILE A 21 -14.97 -9.01 -10.54
C ILE A 21 -13.83 -9.23 -11.52
N VAL A 22 -12.61 -8.88 -11.08
CA VAL A 22 -11.38 -9.33 -11.72
C VAL A 22 -10.77 -10.43 -10.85
N GLU A 23 -10.57 -11.59 -11.44
CA GLU A 23 -9.93 -12.75 -10.82
C GLU A 23 -8.48 -12.80 -11.25
N LEU A 24 -7.57 -12.76 -10.27
CA LEU A 24 -6.12 -12.81 -10.48
C LEU A 24 -5.59 -14.13 -9.94
N THR A 25 -4.92 -14.92 -10.78
CA THR A 25 -4.12 -16.07 -10.36
C THR A 25 -2.65 -15.67 -10.38
N ILE A 26 -1.97 -15.84 -9.24
CA ILE A 26 -0.62 -15.32 -9.00
C ILE A 26 0.31 -16.49 -8.68
N ALA A 27 1.35 -16.67 -9.48
CA ALA A 27 2.40 -17.65 -9.24
C ALA A 27 3.33 -17.15 -8.14
N CYS A 28 3.63 -18.01 -7.18
CA CYS A 28 4.54 -17.76 -6.06
C CYS A 28 4.94 -19.07 -5.39
N HIS A 29 5.81 -19.02 -4.38
CA HIS A 29 6.28 -20.18 -3.64
C HIS A 29 6.24 -19.99 -2.13
N LYS A 30 6.92 -18.96 -1.62
CA LYS A 30 7.06 -18.70 -0.18
C LYS A 30 5.71 -18.41 0.50
N ILE A 31 4.86 -17.65 -0.18
CA ILE A 31 3.52 -17.31 0.30
C ILE A 31 2.65 -18.56 0.52
N LEU A 32 2.89 -19.64 -0.25
CA LEU A 32 2.08 -20.87 -0.23
C LEU A 32 2.45 -21.83 0.91
N GLU A 33 3.53 -21.61 1.65
CA GLU A 33 4.03 -22.54 2.68
C GLU A 33 2.98 -22.86 3.76
N ASP A 34 2.13 -21.88 4.10
CA ASP A 34 1.09 -22.03 5.15
C ASP A 34 -0.25 -21.38 4.78
N VAL A 35 -0.48 -21.13 3.48
CA VAL A 35 -1.71 -20.48 3.00
C VAL A 35 -2.94 -21.38 3.15
N HIS A 36 -4.07 -20.75 3.51
CA HIS A 36 -5.38 -21.38 3.53
C HIS A 36 -6.40 -20.53 2.77
N ILE A 37 -7.47 -21.17 2.29
CA ILE A 37 -8.62 -20.44 1.73
C ILE A 37 -9.21 -19.53 2.82
N GLY A 38 -9.43 -18.26 2.47
CA GLY A 38 -9.89 -17.23 3.40
C GLY A 38 -8.78 -16.37 4.00
N ASP A 39 -7.51 -16.73 3.83
CA ASP A 39 -6.39 -15.92 4.28
C ASP A 39 -6.30 -14.61 3.49
N SER A 40 -5.78 -13.58 4.15
CA SER A 40 -5.48 -12.29 3.52
C SER A 40 -4.03 -12.24 3.05
N ILE A 41 -3.84 -11.88 1.79
CA ILE A 41 -2.53 -11.59 1.19
C ILE A 41 -2.55 -10.16 0.67
N SER A 42 -1.49 -9.41 0.97
CA SER A 42 -1.22 -8.09 0.36
C SER A 42 -0.64 -8.31 -1.03
N VAL A 43 -1.32 -7.81 -2.05
CA VAL A 43 -0.87 -7.80 -3.44
C VAL A 43 -0.62 -6.35 -3.86
N ASN A 44 0.63 -5.97 -4.03
CA ASN A 44 1.01 -4.56 -4.22
C ASN A 44 0.33 -3.61 -3.21
N GLY A 45 0.22 -4.02 -1.94
CA GLY A 45 -0.39 -3.21 -0.89
C GLY A 45 -1.92 -3.29 -0.81
N ALA A 46 -2.59 -4.03 -1.68
CA ALA A 46 -4.02 -4.27 -1.56
C ALA A 46 -4.29 -5.60 -0.85
N CYS A 47 -5.07 -5.56 0.23
CA CYS A 47 -5.49 -6.75 0.98
C CYS A 47 -6.54 -7.52 0.17
N LEU A 48 -6.20 -8.74 -0.23
CA LEU A 48 -7.07 -9.63 -1.00
C LEU A 48 -7.21 -10.98 -0.30
N THR A 49 -8.39 -11.58 -0.42
CA THR A 49 -8.69 -12.87 0.20
C THR A 49 -8.42 -14.01 -0.78
N VAL A 50 -7.70 -15.01 -0.33
CA VAL A 50 -7.44 -16.25 -1.09
C VAL A 50 -8.73 -17.02 -1.27
N THR A 51 -9.11 -17.28 -2.52
CA THR A 51 -10.30 -18.09 -2.88
C THR A 51 -9.94 -19.51 -3.30
N GLU A 52 -8.76 -19.67 -3.91
CA GLU A 52 -8.22 -20.95 -4.34
C GLU A 52 -6.70 -20.92 -4.27
N PHE A 53 -6.03 -22.07 -4.12
CA PHE A 53 -4.58 -22.18 -4.27
C PHE A 53 -4.17 -23.57 -4.75
N THR A 54 -2.97 -23.64 -5.30
CA THR A 54 -2.28 -24.86 -5.75
C THR A 54 -0.88 -24.89 -5.15
N ASN A 55 -0.03 -25.82 -5.57
CA ASN A 55 1.35 -25.90 -5.10
C ASN A 55 2.26 -24.79 -5.67
N ASP A 56 1.79 -24.00 -6.66
CA ASP A 56 2.59 -23.00 -7.38
C ASP A 56 1.88 -21.68 -7.59
N SER A 57 0.65 -21.52 -7.10
CA SER A 57 -0.14 -20.29 -7.29
C SER A 57 -1.31 -20.19 -6.32
N PHE A 58 -1.80 -18.97 -6.09
CA PHE A 58 -3.08 -18.70 -5.45
C PHE A 58 -3.95 -17.79 -6.32
N THR A 59 -5.26 -17.83 -6.06
CA THR A 59 -6.26 -17.00 -6.77
C THR A 59 -6.96 -16.08 -5.78
N VAL A 60 -7.15 -14.83 -6.20
CA VAL A 60 -7.88 -13.80 -5.46
C VAL A 60 -8.87 -13.09 -6.36
N GLN A 61 -9.86 -12.45 -5.75
CA GLN A 61 -10.90 -11.70 -6.47
C GLN A 61 -10.86 -10.22 -6.07
N VAL A 62 -10.79 -9.35 -7.07
CA VAL A 62 -10.87 -7.89 -6.93
C VAL A 62 -12.28 -7.45 -7.31
N ILE A 63 -13.04 -6.93 -6.35
CA ILE A 63 -14.45 -6.50 -6.55
C ILE A 63 -14.46 -5.06 -7.08
N LYS A 64 -15.43 -4.71 -7.94
CA LYS A 64 -15.71 -3.32 -8.33
C LYS A 64 -15.91 -2.43 -7.10
N GLY A 65 -15.12 -1.36 -7.01
CA GLY A 65 -15.01 -0.50 -5.83
C GLY A 65 -13.55 -0.45 -5.34
N THR A 66 -12.87 -1.59 -5.29
CA THR A 66 -11.42 -1.68 -5.13
C THR A 66 -10.71 -1.21 -6.40
N GLU A 67 -11.28 -1.45 -7.57
CA GLU A 67 -10.78 -0.97 -8.87
C GLU A 67 -10.61 0.54 -8.96
N ALA A 68 -11.51 1.32 -8.31
CA ALA A 68 -11.46 2.79 -8.38
C ALA A 68 -10.23 3.37 -7.68
N LYS A 69 -9.64 2.61 -6.74
CA LYS A 69 -8.49 3.03 -5.92
C LYS A 69 -7.23 2.24 -6.19
N THR A 70 -7.28 1.25 -7.08
CA THR A 70 -6.14 0.39 -7.37
C THR A 70 -5.93 0.26 -8.88
N TYR A 71 -4.73 -0.14 -9.29
CA TYR A 71 -4.44 -0.49 -10.67
C TYR A 71 -4.43 -2.01 -10.91
N LEU A 72 -4.93 -2.82 -9.96
CA LEU A 72 -4.89 -4.29 -10.05
C LEU A 72 -5.63 -4.83 -11.29
N ASN A 73 -6.73 -4.19 -11.68
CA ASN A 73 -7.50 -4.54 -12.88
C ASN A 73 -6.75 -4.29 -14.20
N LYS A 74 -5.63 -3.57 -14.16
CA LYS A 74 -4.76 -3.29 -15.33
C LYS A 74 -3.58 -4.25 -15.40
N LEU A 75 -3.41 -5.13 -14.42
CA LEU A 75 -2.34 -6.12 -14.42
C LEU A 75 -2.61 -7.19 -15.47
N ASN A 76 -1.64 -7.37 -16.35
CA ASN A 76 -1.68 -8.40 -17.39
C ASN A 76 -0.86 -9.61 -16.96
N GLN A 77 -1.06 -10.73 -17.66
CA GLN A 77 -0.22 -11.91 -17.51
C GLN A 77 1.27 -11.55 -17.69
N GLY A 78 2.11 -12.07 -16.80
CA GLY A 78 3.54 -11.79 -16.73
C GLY A 78 3.92 -10.57 -15.89
N ALA A 79 2.94 -9.77 -15.42
CA ALA A 79 3.24 -8.67 -14.50
C ALA A 79 3.71 -9.20 -13.14
N GLU A 80 4.73 -8.58 -12.57
CA GLU A 80 5.22 -8.88 -11.23
C GLU A 80 4.49 -8.07 -10.18
N VAL A 81 4.31 -8.67 -8.97
CA VAL A 81 3.62 -8.08 -7.83
C VAL A 81 4.33 -8.38 -6.52
N ASN A 82 4.38 -7.39 -5.63
CA ASN A 82 4.84 -7.58 -4.25
C ASN A 82 3.80 -8.37 -3.46
N LEU A 83 4.26 -9.37 -2.71
CA LEU A 83 3.40 -10.23 -1.89
C LEU A 83 3.85 -10.21 -0.43
N GLU A 84 2.88 -10.13 0.49
CA GLU A 84 3.08 -10.27 1.92
C GLU A 84 1.88 -11.00 2.52
N ARG A 85 2.11 -12.02 3.36
CA ARG A 85 1.06 -12.68 4.14
C ARG A 85 0.60 -11.77 5.29
N ALA A 86 -0.63 -11.98 5.76
CA ALA A 86 -1.10 -11.34 6.98
C ALA A 86 -0.15 -11.64 8.16
N MET A 87 0.05 -10.62 9.03
CA MET A 87 0.93 -10.73 10.19
C MET A 87 0.60 -11.97 11.04
N SER A 88 1.62 -12.78 11.32
CA SER A 88 1.55 -13.82 12.32
C SER A 88 1.64 -13.23 13.75
N GLY A 89 0.90 -13.80 14.70
CA GLY A 89 0.95 -13.38 16.11
C GLY A 89 2.32 -13.55 16.77
N ASN A 90 3.19 -14.40 16.23
CA ASN A 90 4.56 -14.65 16.71
C ASN A 90 5.62 -14.01 15.80
N GLY A 91 5.24 -13.27 14.76
CA GLY A 91 6.13 -12.63 13.80
C GLY A 91 6.79 -11.37 14.36
N ARG A 92 7.88 -10.93 13.70
CA ARG A 92 8.48 -9.61 13.95
C ARG A 92 7.66 -8.54 13.25
N PHE A 93 7.54 -7.39 13.90
CA PHE A 93 6.98 -6.20 13.31
C PHE A 93 8.11 -5.33 12.75
N GLY A 94 8.43 -5.50 11.47
CA GLY A 94 9.62 -4.89 10.84
C GLY A 94 9.40 -3.55 10.14
N GLY A 95 8.14 -3.19 9.87
CA GLY A 95 7.77 -1.95 9.17
C GLY A 95 6.84 -1.06 9.99
N HIS A 96 5.65 -0.76 9.46
CA HIS A 96 4.57 -0.05 10.16
C HIS A 96 3.24 -0.76 9.96
N PHE A 97 2.16 -0.29 10.60
CA PHE A 97 0.84 -0.89 10.42
C PHE A 97 0.28 -0.60 9.04
N VAL A 98 0.26 -1.61 8.18
CA VAL A 98 -0.34 -1.59 6.84
C VAL A 98 -1.62 -2.40 6.85
N LEU A 99 -2.75 -1.78 6.50
CA LEU A 99 -4.05 -2.45 6.48
C LEU A 99 -4.29 -3.21 5.19
N GLY A 100 -3.61 -2.79 4.11
CA GLY A 100 -3.91 -3.23 2.76
C GLY A 100 -5.08 -2.47 2.16
N HIS A 101 -5.40 -1.30 2.69
CA HIS A 101 -6.48 -0.44 2.24
C HIS A 101 -5.92 0.75 1.47
N VAL A 102 -5.65 0.53 0.19
CA VAL A 102 -5.09 1.55 -0.71
C VAL A 102 -5.94 2.83 -0.67
N ASP A 103 -5.31 3.96 -0.37
CA ASP A 103 -5.96 5.26 -0.36
C ASP A 103 -6.09 5.85 -1.75
N GLU A 104 -5.00 5.75 -2.53
CA GLU A 104 -4.89 6.35 -3.87
C GLU A 104 -3.84 5.65 -4.72
N VAL A 105 -3.91 5.86 -6.03
CA VAL A 105 -2.85 5.51 -6.98
C VAL A 105 -2.02 6.75 -7.27
N GLY A 106 -0.76 6.74 -6.81
CA GLY A 106 0.23 7.76 -7.16
C GLY A 106 0.92 7.47 -8.48
N THR A 107 1.68 8.44 -8.97
CA THR A 107 2.46 8.32 -10.21
C THR A 107 3.92 8.68 -9.96
N ILE A 108 4.85 7.84 -10.39
CA ILE A 108 6.28 8.13 -10.33
C ILE A 108 6.60 9.25 -11.33
N THR A 109 7.14 10.37 -10.85
CA THR A 109 7.47 11.54 -11.68
C THR A 109 8.94 11.71 -11.94
N ASN A 110 9.80 11.19 -11.05
CA ASN A 110 11.24 11.26 -11.20
C ASN A 110 11.92 10.07 -10.52
N ILE A 111 13.04 9.63 -11.09
CA ILE A 111 13.91 8.60 -10.52
C ILE A 111 15.35 9.08 -10.67
N LYS A 112 16.05 9.23 -9.54
CA LYS A 112 17.46 9.61 -9.50
C LYS A 112 18.28 8.49 -8.85
N ALA A 113 19.16 7.88 -9.60
CA ALA A 113 20.14 6.93 -9.06
C ALA A 113 21.24 7.68 -8.30
N THR A 114 21.63 7.15 -7.15
CA THR A 114 22.81 7.54 -6.39
C THR A 114 23.71 6.32 -6.20
N ASP A 115 24.92 6.50 -5.68
CA ASP A 115 25.89 5.40 -5.53
C ASP A 115 25.31 4.21 -4.74
N ASN A 116 24.51 4.49 -3.69
CA ASN A 116 24.02 3.47 -2.76
C ASN A 116 22.48 3.37 -2.68
N SER A 117 21.72 4.19 -3.43
CA SER A 117 20.27 4.20 -3.37
C SER A 117 19.64 4.69 -4.67
N LYS A 118 18.33 4.61 -4.72
CA LYS A 118 17.50 5.16 -5.79
C LYS A 118 16.48 6.09 -5.12
N ILE A 119 16.50 7.36 -5.46
CA ILE A 119 15.50 8.32 -5.01
C ILE A 119 14.35 8.28 -6.00
N VAL A 120 13.14 8.07 -5.52
CA VAL A 120 11.92 8.03 -6.34
C VAL A 120 10.98 9.12 -5.86
N SER A 121 10.62 10.05 -6.76
CA SER A 121 9.62 11.08 -6.52
C SER A 121 8.25 10.60 -7.00
N ILE A 122 7.25 10.67 -6.14
CA ILE A 122 5.90 10.19 -6.40
C ILE A 122 4.93 11.35 -6.24
N LYS A 123 4.14 11.61 -7.29
CA LYS A 123 3.04 12.60 -7.30
C LYS A 123 1.75 11.94 -6.80
N THR A 124 1.02 12.67 -5.98
CA THR A 124 -0.29 12.28 -5.46
C THR A 124 -1.16 13.52 -5.19
N THR A 125 -2.37 13.36 -4.68
CA THR A 125 -3.26 14.49 -4.36
C THR A 125 -2.82 15.22 -3.09
N THR A 126 -3.20 16.49 -2.99
CA THR A 126 -2.98 17.31 -1.78
C THR A 126 -3.66 16.70 -0.55
N LYS A 127 -4.76 15.95 -0.74
CA LYS A 127 -5.42 15.22 0.33
C LYS A 127 -4.48 14.17 0.95
N VAL A 128 -3.89 13.32 0.13
CA VAL A 128 -2.98 12.24 0.57
C VAL A 128 -1.69 12.84 1.13
N ILE A 129 -1.16 13.91 0.52
CA ILE A 129 -0.02 14.67 1.08
C ILE A 129 -0.33 15.22 2.48
N GLY A 130 -1.55 15.73 2.71
CA GLY A 130 -1.99 16.24 4.02
C GLY A 130 -2.08 15.16 5.12
N GLU A 131 -2.05 13.88 4.74
CA GLU A 131 -2.02 12.74 5.65
C GLU A 131 -0.61 12.21 5.91
N MET A 132 0.42 12.87 5.37
CA MET A 132 1.82 12.47 5.48
C MET A 132 2.60 13.40 6.41
N VAL A 133 3.66 12.87 7.02
CA VAL A 133 4.63 13.64 7.79
C VAL A 133 6.03 13.35 7.23
N GLN A 134 6.86 14.35 7.11
CA GLN A 134 8.27 14.14 6.75
C GLN A 134 8.94 13.24 7.78
N GLN A 135 9.72 12.26 7.33
CA GLN A 135 10.32 11.18 8.14
C GLN A 135 9.28 10.20 8.72
N GLY A 136 8.00 10.34 8.37
CA GLY A 136 6.97 9.36 8.68
C GLY A 136 7.00 8.16 7.74
N SER A 137 6.12 7.19 7.99
CA SER A 137 5.97 5.98 7.18
C SER A 137 4.88 6.13 6.12
N ILE A 138 5.07 5.44 5.01
CA ILE A 138 4.07 5.25 3.95
C ILE A 138 4.25 3.86 3.35
N ALA A 139 3.17 3.22 2.96
CA ALA A 139 3.24 2.02 2.14
C ALA A 139 3.11 2.39 0.65
N VAL A 140 4.11 1.98 -0.14
CA VAL A 140 4.15 2.15 -1.61
C VAL A 140 4.19 0.78 -2.26
N ASP A 141 3.17 0.41 -3.03
CA ASP A 141 2.97 -0.95 -3.53
C ASP A 141 3.18 -2.03 -2.43
N GLY A 142 2.68 -1.74 -1.21
CA GLY A 142 2.79 -2.61 -0.05
C GLY A 142 4.14 -2.59 0.66
N VAL A 143 5.09 -1.78 0.21
CA VAL A 143 6.41 -1.66 0.84
C VAL A 143 6.41 -0.53 1.86
N SER A 144 6.74 -0.83 3.12
CA SER A 144 6.93 0.17 4.18
C SER A 144 8.19 0.99 3.91
N LEU A 145 8.01 2.29 3.69
CA LEU A 145 9.09 3.21 3.36
C LEU A 145 9.01 4.48 4.17
N THR A 146 10.15 5.13 4.35
CA THR A 146 10.23 6.44 4.99
C THR A 146 10.08 7.56 3.96
N ILE A 147 9.23 8.53 4.26
CA ILE A 147 9.09 9.77 3.49
C ILE A 147 10.32 10.63 3.73
N PHE A 148 11.20 10.74 2.73
CA PHE A 148 12.45 11.50 2.86
C PHE A 148 12.21 13.00 2.73
N GLN A 149 11.46 13.40 1.70
CA GLN A 149 11.07 14.79 1.45
C GLN A 149 9.60 14.86 1.13
N LEU A 150 8.93 15.90 1.62
CA LEU A 150 7.52 16.16 1.39
C LEU A 150 7.37 17.52 0.71
N ASN A 151 6.61 17.56 -0.39
CA ASN A 151 6.28 18.76 -1.15
C ASN A 151 4.74 18.91 -1.24
N GLU A 152 4.25 19.97 -1.89
CA GLU A 152 2.79 20.24 -1.98
C GLU A 152 1.97 19.16 -2.70
N GLN A 153 2.53 18.49 -3.70
CA GLN A 153 1.85 17.48 -4.52
C GLN A 153 2.72 16.24 -4.80
N SER A 154 3.84 16.09 -4.10
CA SER A 154 4.74 14.97 -4.27
C SER A 154 5.56 14.70 -3.01
N PHE A 155 6.08 13.50 -2.93
CA PHE A 155 7.03 13.11 -1.89
C PHE A 155 8.13 12.25 -2.48
N ASP A 156 9.27 12.19 -1.78
CA ASP A 156 10.41 11.39 -2.18
C ASP A 156 10.63 10.24 -1.19
N ILE A 157 10.95 9.09 -1.73
CA ILE A 157 11.37 7.89 -0.99
C ILE A 157 12.76 7.46 -1.44
N HIS A 158 13.50 6.80 -0.55
CA HIS A 158 14.80 6.21 -0.86
C HIS A 158 14.69 4.69 -0.90
N LEU A 159 15.03 4.09 -2.03
CA LEU A 159 15.13 2.64 -2.17
C LEU A 159 16.57 2.20 -1.92
N ILE A 160 16.81 1.58 -0.77
CA ILE A 160 18.10 0.95 -0.42
C ILE A 160 18.29 -0.34 -1.24
N PRO A 161 19.53 -0.87 -1.36
CA PRO A 161 19.80 -2.05 -2.18
C PRO A 161 18.92 -3.25 -1.87
N GLU A 162 18.64 -3.53 -0.60
CA GLU A 162 17.80 -4.67 -0.22
C GLU A 162 16.35 -4.49 -0.69
N THR A 163 15.75 -3.31 -0.49
CA THR A 163 14.40 -3.00 -0.99
C THR A 163 14.31 -3.12 -2.51
N ARG A 164 15.36 -2.70 -3.21
CA ARG A 164 15.44 -2.80 -4.67
C ARG A 164 15.49 -4.25 -5.16
N LYS A 165 16.15 -5.13 -4.40
CA LYS A 165 16.31 -6.54 -4.74
C LYS A 165 15.04 -7.35 -4.44
N SER A 166 14.34 -7.01 -3.38
CA SER A 166 13.23 -7.82 -2.84
C SER A 166 11.85 -7.31 -3.23
N THR A 167 11.75 -6.25 -4.06
CA THR A 167 10.48 -5.66 -4.46
C THR A 167 10.45 -5.25 -5.92
N ILE A 168 9.24 -5.10 -6.49
CA ILE A 168 9.03 -4.60 -7.86
C ILE A 168 9.42 -3.13 -8.04
N LEU A 169 9.68 -2.38 -6.96
CA LEU A 169 9.93 -0.95 -7.03
C LEU A 169 11.22 -0.60 -7.79
N ASN A 170 12.17 -1.55 -7.87
CA ASN A 170 13.39 -1.35 -8.64
C ASN A 170 13.15 -1.19 -10.15
N ASP A 171 12.16 -1.90 -10.68
CA ASP A 171 11.91 -2.00 -12.11
C ASP A 171 10.86 -1.01 -12.61
N LYS A 172 10.24 -0.29 -11.69
CA LYS A 172 9.35 0.83 -11.96
C LYS A 172 10.08 1.98 -12.66
N ARG A 173 9.35 2.67 -13.53
CA ARG A 173 9.82 3.77 -14.37
C ARG A 173 9.02 5.04 -14.13
N VAL A 174 9.53 6.17 -14.59
CA VAL A 174 8.77 7.43 -14.63
C VAL A 174 7.51 7.24 -15.47
N GLY A 175 6.37 7.64 -14.92
CA GLY A 175 5.04 7.44 -15.48
C GLY A 175 4.29 6.23 -14.90
N ASP A 176 4.97 5.31 -14.22
CA ASP A 176 4.33 4.13 -13.64
C ASP A 176 3.46 4.51 -12.44
N ALA A 177 2.37 3.76 -12.29
CA ALA A 177 1.47 3.84 -11.17
C ALA A 177 2.00 3.06 -9.96
N VAL A 178 1.73 3.57 -8.76
CA VAL A 178 2.00 2.90 -7.48
C VAL A 178 0.81 3.04 -6.55
N HIS A 179 0.49 2.01 -5.79
CA HIS A 179 -0.50 2.11 -4.71
C HIS A 179 0.09 2.85 -3.52
N LEU A 180 -0.70 3.72 -2.92
CA LEU A 180 -0.32 4.47 -1.72
C LEU A 180 -1.29 4.16 -0.60
N GLU A 181 -0.75 3.84 0.58
CA GLU A 181 -1.49 3.76 1.83
C GLU A 181 -0.76 4.59 2.88
N THR A 182 -1.41 5.64 3.39
CA THR A 182 -0.89 6.49 4.46
C THR A 182 -0.98 5.79 5.80
N ASP A 183 -0.12 6.17 6.76
CA ASP A 183 -0.09 5.54 8.07
C ASP A 183 -1.47 5.68 8.77
N MET A 184 -2.02 4.55 9.19
CA MET A 184 -3.34 4.49 9.83
C MET A 184 -3.39 5.32 11.13
N LEU A 185 -2.29 5.47 11.85
CA LEU A 185 -2.24 6.25 13.08
C LEU A 185 -2.61 7.71 12.80
N PHE A 186 -2.11 8.28 11.70
CA PHE A 186 -2.49 9.63 11.30
C PHE A 186 -4.01 9.74 11.07
N LYS A 187 -4.61 8.78 10.37
CA LYS A 187 -6.06 8.78 10.07
C LYS A 187 -6.90 8.79 11.36
N TYR A 188 -6.52 8.00 12.36
CA TYR A 188 -7.22 7.97 13.65
C TYR A 188 -7.02 9.26 14.44
N VAL A 189 -5.80 9.77 14.54
CA VAL A 189 -5.51 11.03 15.23
C VAL A 189 -6.27 12.19 14.59
N ASN A 190 -6.22 12.29 13.26
CA ASN A 190 -6.93 13.33 12.50
C ASN A 190 -8.46 13.25 12.74
N ARG A 191 -9.03 12.05 12.78
CA ARG A 191 -10.46 11.86 13.07
C ARG A 191 -10.83 12.33 14.48
N ILE A 192 -9.99 12.04 15.47
CA ILE A 192 -10.21 12.47 16.87
C ILE A 192 -10.13 14.00 16.96
N MET A 193 -9.10 14.60 16.36
CA MET A 193 -8.91 16.06 16.37
C MET A 193 -10.05 16.79 15.65
N SER A 194 -10.49 16.29 14.51
CA SER A 194 -11.58 16.88 13.72
C SER A 194 -12.92 16.85 14.48
N ASN A 195 -13.17 15.82 15.28
CA ASN A 195 -14.38 15.73 16.10
C ASN A 195 -14.33 16.65 17.33
N ASN A 196 -13.12 17.01 17.80
CA ASN A 196 -12.93 17.91 18.94
C ASN A 196 -12.93 19.40 18.57
N ASN A 197 -12.98 19.76 17.28
CA ASN A 197 -13.15 21.12 16.80
C ASN A 197 -14.58 21.64 17.01
N SER A 198 -15.17 21.36 18.17
CA SER A 198 -16.31 22.14 18.63
C SER A 198 -15.79 23.53 19.01
N THR A 199 -15.90 24.49 18.09
CA THR A 199 -15.70 25.91 18.38
C THR A 199 -16.33 26.26 19.73
N LEU A 200 -15.56 26.91 20.59
CA LEU A 200 -16.08 27.57 21.78
C LEU A 200 -17.07 28.63 21.28
N THR A 201 -18.36 28.34 21.35
CA THR A 201 -19.42 29.29 21.05
C THR A 201 -19.77 30.03 22.32
N GLU A 202 -20.30 31.26 22.18
CA GLU A 202 -20.75 32.08 23.31
C GLU A 202 -21.75 31.33 24.19
N ASP A 203 -22.60 30.49 23.58
CA ASP A 203 -23.56 29.64 24.32
C ASP A 203 -22.87 28.54 25.14
N LYS A 204 -21.76 27.99 24.65
CA LYS A 204 -20.95 27.03 25.42
C LYS A 204 -20.23 27.71 26.59
N LEU A 205 -19.68 28.92 26.38
CA LEU A 205 -19.04 29.68 27.46
C LEU A 205 -20.07 30.00 28.53
N LYS A 206 -21.27 30.48 28.18
CA LYS A 206 -22.39 30.73 29.12
C LYS A 206 -22.81 29.44 29.86
N ALA A 207 -22.87 28.30 29.17
CA ALA A 207 -23.18 27.01 29.80
C ALA A 207 -22.11 26.54 30.80
N PHE A 208 -20.86 26.97 30.66
CA PHE A 208 -19.76 26.71 31.57
C PHE A 208 -19.59 27.79 32.66
N GLY A 209 -20.46 28.82 32.69
CA GLY A 209 -20.47 29.86 33.74
C GLY A 209 -19.55 31.06 33.48
N PHE A 210 -19.13 31.26 32.22
CA PHE A 210 -18.37 32.43 31.77
C PHE A 210 -19.23 33.44 31.03
#